data_9bc0df3a68398b85cef240a6e9707eea
#
_entry.id   9bc0df3a68398b85cef240a6e9707eea
#
_cell.length_a   1.000
_cell.length_b   1.000
_cell.length_c   1.000
_cell.angle_alpha   90.00
_cell.angle_beta   90.00
_cell.angle_gamma   90.00
#
_symmetry.space_group_name_H-M   'P 1'
#
loop_
_entity.id
_entity.type
_entity.pdbx_description
1 polymer ?
#
loop_
_entity_poly.entity_id
_entity_poly.type
_entity_poly.pdbx_seq_one_letter_code
_entity_poly.pdbx_strand_id
1 'polypeptide(L)'
;MRNNDLSVLCTKALELGIESDYVRVLIRKRHLLPTASATHLEVWRWPVKVYTFGRFAVAKDGSPITFTGKTQKRPLDLLKIVIAFGGREVSQTRIIDALWPEADGDSAIAAFNMALKRLREMLGHPDAVLLSERKFTLNFQLCWVDVWVFERAISHTQPTAADLVLSLYHGPFLGDNEQAWSISIRERLHASFVEHVQVVGKELEASGDWAKAAHWYQRGLRPNDLVEQFYQRLMVCQYQLGHRAEVLATYQRCKKVLQIHLQIAPSATTEKLYRTISA
;
A
#
# COMPACT_ATOMS: atom_id res chain seq x y z
N MET A 1 6.40 0.75 35.59
CA MET A 1 6.49 1.13 34.17
C MET A 1 5.08 1.22 33.62
N ARG A 2 4.65 2.37 33.11
CA ARG A 2 3.29 2.53 32.55
C ARG A 2 3.20 1.76 31.24
N ASN A 3 2.02 1.24 30.88
CA ASN A 3 1.83 0.47 29.64
C ASN A 3 2.31 1.24 28.39
N ASN A 4 2.17 2.56 28.41
CA ASN A 4 2.65 3.41 27.30
C ASN A 4 4.19 3.38 27.14
N ASP A 5 4.95 3.42 28.25
CA ASP A 5 6.42 3.36 28.22
C ASP A 5 6.89 1.99 27.69
N LEU A 6 6.19 0.93 28.09
CA LEU A 6 6.48 -0.42 27.60
C LEU A 6 6.16 -0.56 26.10
N SER A 7 5.07 0.05 25.62
CA SER A 7 4.75 0.09 24.20
C SER A 7 5.83 0.80 23.39
N VAL A 8 6.37 1.94 23.88
CA VAL A 8 7.48 2.65 23.23
C VAL A 8 8.74 1.78 23.14
N LEU A 9 9.11 1.09 24.23
CA LEU A 9 10.25 0.17 24.23
C LEU A 9 10.06 -1.00 23.28
N CYS A 10 8.88 -1.62 23.29
CA CYS A 10 8.55 -2.69 22.35
C CYS A 10 8.62 -2.20 20.89
N THR A 11 8.14 -0.99 20.60
CA THR A 11 8.27 -0.37 19.28
C THR A 11 9.72 -0.30 18.86
N LYS A 12 10.59 0.26 19.73
CA LYS A 12 12.01 0.40 19.43
C LYS A 12 12.74 -0.93 19.25
N ALA A 13 12.42 -1.92 20.08
CA ALA A 13 12.98 -3.26 19.94
C ALA A 13 12.59 -3.90 18.59
N LEU A 14 11.32 -3.77 18.17
CA LEU A 14 10.87 -4.29 16.88
C LEU A 14 11.50 -3.54 15.69
N GLU A 15 11.68 -2.22 15.76
CA GLU A 15 12.40 -1.43 14.75
C GLU A 15 13.83 -1.90 14.55
N LEU A 16 14.50 -2.26 15.64
CA LEU A 16 15.90 -2.72 15.63
C LEU A 16 16.05 -4.23 15.43
N GLY A 17 14.94 -4.97 15.29
CA GLY A 17 14.95 -6.43 15.16
C GLY A 17 15.39 -7.18 16.42
N ILE A 18 15.38 -6.51 17.60
CA ILE A 18 15.86 -7.11 18.87
C ILE A 18 14.76 -8.00 19.41
N GLU A 19 15.09 -9.30 19.61
CA GLU A 19 14.22 -10.30 20.26
C GLU A 19 12.75 -10.23 19.81
N SER A 20 12.52 -10.06 18.51
CA SER A 20 11.22 -9.75 17.92
C SER A 20 10.11 -10.72 18.35
N ASP A 21 10.40 -12.00 18.49
CA ASP A 21 9.42 -13.01 18.89
C ASP A 21 9.04 -12.87 20.37
N TYR A 22 10.03 -12.63 21.24
CA TYR A 22 9.77 -12.35 22.66
C TYR A 22 8.95 -11.08 22.83
N VAL A 23 9.30 -10.01 22.11
CA VAL A 23 8.59 -8.73 22.14
C VAL A 23 7.14 -8.90 21.71
N ARG A 24 6.86 -9.66 20.65
CA ARG A 24 5.47 -9.98 20.23
C ARG A 24 4.69 -10.75 21.28
N VAL A 25 5.33 -11.71 21.98
CA VAL A 25 4.71 -12.42 23.10
C VAL A 25 4.41 -11.48 24.25
N LEU A 26 5.33 -10.55 24.56
CA LEU A 26 5.14 -9.54 25.61
C LEU A 26 3.99 -8.59 25.29
N ILE A 27 3.92 -8.08 24.07
CA ILE A 27 2.82 -7.22 23.58
C ILE A 27 1.47 -7.94 23.79
N ARG A 28 1.39 -9.22 23.44
CA ARG A 28 0.17 -10.03 23.65
C ARG A 28 -0.17 -10.19 25.12
N LYS A 29 0.79 -10.64 25.94
CA LYS A 29 0.55 -10.94 27.37
C LYS A 29 0.13 -9.70 28.17
N ARG A 30 0.61 -8.52 27.76
CA ARG A 30 0.34 -7.24 28.43
C ARG A 30 -0.76 -6.43 27.77
N HIS A 31 -1.38 -6.95 26.69
CA HIS A 31 -2.39 -6.23 25.90
C HIS A 31 -1.96 -4.82 25.52
N LEU A 32 -0.69 -4.69 25.10
CA LEU A 32 -0.14 -3.38 24.75
C LEU A 32 -0.75 -2.88 23.45
N LEU A 33 -1.18 -1.63 23.46
CA LEU A 33 -1.63 -0.92 22.25
C LEU A 33 -0.44 -0.26 21.58
N PRO A 34 -0.46 -0.15 20.25
CA PRO A 34 0.58 0.54 19.51
C PRO A 34 0.56 2.04 19.82
N THR A 35 1.74 2.62 19.98
CA THR A 35 1.89 4.08 20.02
C THR A 35 1.80 4.67 18.61
N ALA A 36 1.67 5.99 18.49
CA ALA A 36 1.69 6.64 17.19
C ALA A 36 2.95 6.31 16.37
N SER A 37 4.10 6.13 17.05
CA SER A 37 5.35 5.72 16.42
C SER A 37 5.36 4.26 15.95
N ALA A 38 4.54 3.38 16.49
CA ALA A 38 4.48 1.97 16.10
C ALA A 38 3.61 1.71 14.85
N THR A 39 2.83 2.69 14.42
CA THR A 39 1.81 2.50 13.38
C THR A 39 2.37 2.15 11.99
N HIS A 40 3.66 2.37 11.74
CA HIS A 40 4.33 1.95 10.52
C HIS A 40 4.83 0.50 10.57
N LEU A 41 4.90 -0.10 11.77
CA LEU A 41 5.46 -1.43 11.96
C LEU A 41 4.43 -2.52 11.65
N GLU A 42 4.53 -3.13 10.49
CA GLU A 42 3.75 -4.34 10.16
C GLU A 42 4.02 -5.47 11.15
N VAL A 43 5.26 -5.58 11.63
CA VAL A 43 5.71 -6.61 12.57
C VAL A 43 5.08 -6.49 13.97
N TRP A 44 4.49 -5.33 14.31
CA TRP A 44 3.68 -5.18 15.53
C TRP A 44 2.53 -6.21 15.52
N ARG A 45 2.13 -6.66 16.69
CA ARG A 45 1.01 -7.61 16.80
C ARG A 45 -0.35 -6.90 16.66
N TRP A 46 -0.74 -6.65 15.45
CA TRP A 46 -2.04 -6.08 15.14
C TRP A 46 -3.15 -7.14 15.22
N PRO A 47 -4.28 -6.87 15.92
CA PRO A 47 -5.46 -7.73 15.87
C PRO A 47 -5.98 -7.92 14.45
N VAL A 48 -6.00 -6.85 13.65
CA VAL A 48 -6.44 -6.87 12.26
C VAL A 48 -5.37 -6.25 11.37
N LYS A 49 -4.97 -6.95 10.32
CA LYS A 49 -4.14 -6.39 9.24
C LYS A 49 -4.89 -6.47 7.92
N VAL A 50 -4.85 -5.38 7.17
CA VAL A 50 -5.47 -5.30 5.85
C VAL A 50 -4.40 -4.91 4.83
N TYR A 51 -4.28 -5.72 3.79
CA TYR A 51 -3.39 -5.49 2.66
C TYR A 51 -4.24 -5.09 1.47
N THR A 52 -3.91 -3.96 0.87
CA THR A 52 -4.68 -3.36 -0.22
C THR A 52 -3.89 -3.20 -1.51
N PHE A 53 -2.55 -3.26 -1.46
CA PHE A 53 -1.69 -3.12 -2.64
C PHE A 53 -1.51 -4.44 -3.39
N GLY A 54 -1.85 -4.44 -4.70
CA GLY A 54 -1.77 -5.57 -5.60
C GLY A 54 -2.82 -6.65 -5.38
N ARG A 55 -3.32 -6.80 -4.17
CA ARG A 55 -4.39 -7.73 -3.78
C ARG A 55 -5.12 -7.23 -2.55
N PHE A 56 -6.34 -7.70 -2.35
CA PHE A 56 -7.03 -7.48 -1.09
C PHE A 56 -6.93 -8.72 -0.20
N ALA A 57 -6.31 -8.55 0.97
CA ALA A 57 -6.19 -9.62 1.96
C ALA A 57 -6.40 -9.07 3.37
N VAL A 58 -6.98 -9.87 4.24
CA VAL A 58 -7.18 -9.53 5.66
C VAL A 58 -6.59 -10.66 6.51
N ALA A 59 -5.85 -10.28 7.54
CA ALA A 59 -5.38 -11.21 8.56
C ALA A 59 -5.96 -10.80 9.92
N LYS A 60 -6.37 -11.79 10.71
CA LYS A 60 -6.87 -11.66 12.07
C LYS A 60 -5.93 -12.39 13.00
N ASP A 61 -5.46 -11.73 14.04
CA ASP A 61 -4.54 -12.29 15.04
C ASP A 61 -3.32 -13.01 14.45
N GLY A 62 -2.84 -12.53 13.29
CA GLY A 62 -1.71 -13.09 12.56
C GLY A 62 -2.06 -14.21 11.57
N SER A 63 -3.31 -14.64 11.49
CA SER A 63 -3.77 -15.68 10.57
C SER A 63 -4.56 -15.08 9.40
N PRO A 64 -4.27 -15.42 8.15
CA PRO A 64 -5.06 -14.97 7.01
C PRO A 64 -6.53 -15.42 7.13
N ILE A 65 -7.46 -14.52 6.82
CA ILE A 65 -8.87 -14.87 6.69
C ILE A 65 -9.11 -15.35 5.25
N THR A 66 -9.59 -16.59 5.09
CA THR A 66 -10.02 -17.11 3.80
C THR A 66 -11.48 -16.74 3.55
N PHE A 67 -11.76 -16.16 2.41
CA PHE A 67 -13.10 -15.72 2.04
C PHE A 67 -13.73 -16.74 1.08
N THR A 68 -14.61 -17.57 1.60
CA THR A 68 -15.31 -18.61 0.81
C THR A 68 -16.82 -18.33 0.85
N GLY A 69 -17.33 -17.63 -0.16
CA GLY A 69 -18.77 -17.51 -0.36
C GLY A 69 -19.34 -16.13 -0.66
N LYS A 70 -20.54 -16.10 -1.27
CA LYS A 70 -21.26 -14.88 -1.68
C LYS A 70 -21.66 -13.97 -0.51
N THR A 71 -21.87 -14.54 0.69
CA THR A 71 -22.32 -13.83 1.89
C THR A 71 -21.28 -12.87 2.47
N GLN A 72 -20.00 -13.06 2.14
CA GLN A 72 -18.90 -12.24 2.66
C GLN A 72 -18.56 -11.04 1.77
N LYS A 73 -19.09 -10.99 0.53
CA LYS A 73 -18.76 -9.94 -0.44
C LYS A 73 -19.08 -8.53 0.09
N ARG A 74 -20.31 -8.29 0.55
CA ARG A 74 -20.74 -6.96 1.02
C ARG A 74 -20.00 -6.46 2.27
N PRO A 75 -19.74 -7.27 3.31
CA PRO A 75 -18.87 -6.88 4.42
C PRO A 75 -17.46 -6.48 3.97
N LEU A 76 -16.88 -7.21 3.01
CA LEU A 76 -15.56 -6.88 2.47
C LEU A 76 -15.59 -5.61 1.61
N ASP A 77 -16.61 -5.42 0.80
CA ASP A 77 -16.77 -4.18 0.03
C ASP A 77 -16.95 -2.97 0.97
N LEU A 78 -17.65 -3.14 2.10
CA LEU A 78 -17.74 -2.12 3.16
C LEU A 78 -16.37 -1.79 3.74
N LEU A 79 -15.54 -2.78 4.05
CA LEU A 79 -14.18 -2.56 4.56
C LEU A 79 -13.31 -1.83 3.54
N LYS A 80 -13.33 -2.28 2.27
CA LYS A 80 -12.57 -1.68 1.18
C LYS A 80 -12.92 -0.22 0.94
N ILE A 81 -14.22 0.11 0.87
CA ILE A 81 -14.67 1.48 0.60
C ILE A 81 -14.35 2.43 1.75
N VAL A 82 -14.47 1.95 2.99
CA VAL A 82 -14.08 2.76 4.15
C VAL A 82 -12.59 3.08 4.12
N ILE A 83 -11.74 2.11 3.78
CA ILE A 83 -10.30 2.34 3.60
C ILE A 83 -10.06 3.34 2.46
N ALA A 84 -10.74 3.17 1.33
CA ALA A 84 -10.65 4.07 0.18
C ALA A 84 -11.03 5.52 0.51
N PHE A 85 -11.96 5.71 1.44
CA PHE A 85 -12.40 7.03 1.90
C PHE A 85 -11.61 7.56 3.11
N GLY A 86 -10.47 6.96 3.43
CA GLY A 86 -9.53 7.43 4.45
C GLY A 86 -9.66 6.75 5.82
N GLY A 87 -10.66 5.90 6.02
CA GLY A 87 -10.80 5.06 7.23
C GLY A 87 -11.24 5.77 8.51
N ARG A 88 -11.38 7.10 8.49
CA ARG A 88 -11.79 7.91 9.66
C ARG A 88 -13.01 8.74 9.33
N GLU A 89 -13.99 8.72 10.23
CA GLU A 89 -15.21 9.55 10.16
C GLU A 89 -15.88 9.53 8.78
N VAL A 90 -15.84 8.39 8.10
CA VAL A 90 -16.46 8.24 6.79
C VAL A 90 -17.96 8.25 6.92
N SER A 91 -18.64 9.18 6.22
CA SER A 91 -20.09 9.31 6.26
C SER A 91 -20.79 8.02 5.86
N GLN A 92 -21.71 7.55 6.70
CA GLN A 92 -22.57 6.40 6.42
C GLN A 92 -23.34 6.58 5.10
N THR A 93 -23.89 7.77 4.85
CA THR A 93 -24.60 8.08 3.62
C THR A 93 -23.71 7.90 2.40
N ARG A 94 -22.48 8.45 2.42
CA ARG A 94 -21.50 8.29 1.33
C ARG A 94 -21.14 6.84 1.05
N ILE A 95 -21.06 6.00 2.09
CA ILE A 95 -20.81 4.56 1.95
C ILE A 95 -22.02 3.87 1.31
N ILE A 96 -23.23 4.20 1.79
CA ILE A 96 -24.47 3.63 1.29
C ILE A 96 -24.66 3.96 -0.19
N ASP A 97 -24.52 5.22 -0.58
CA ASP A 97 -24.66 5.68 -1.97
C ASP A 97 -23.70 4.93 -2.92
N ALA A 98 -22.50 4.65 -2.45
CA ALA A 98 -21.51 3.96 -3.27
C ALA A 98 -21.69 2.44 -3.35
N LEU A 99 -22.24 1.79 -2.31
CA LEU A 99 -22.41 0.33 -2.28
C LEU A 99 -23.81 -0.16 -2.65
N TRP A 100 -24.82 0.69 -2.48
CA TRP A 100 -26.25 0.37 -2.74
C TRP A 100 -26.96 1.51 -3.48
N PRO A 101 -26.45 1.96 -4.65
CA PRO A 101 -26.99 3.12 -5.33
C PRO A 101 -28.46 2.95 -5.78
N GLU A 102 -28.89 1.69 -5.98
CA GLU A 102 -30.24 1.38 -6.46
C GLU A 102 -31.24 1.03 -5.34
N ALA A 103 -30.79 0.99 -4.07
CA ALA A 103 -31.65 0.63 -2.96
C ALA A 103 -32.40 1.87 -2.42
N ASP A 104 -33.65 1.68 -2.02
CA ASP A 104 -34.38 2.72 -1.26
C ASP A 104 -33.73 2.98 0.11
N GLY A 105 -33.99 4.13 0.71
CA GLY A 105 -33.31 4.60 1.91
C GLY A 105 -33.34 3.62 3.08
N ASP A 106 -34.48 3.01 3.37
CA ASP A 106 -34.64 2.09 4.51
C ASP A 106 -33.99 0.75 4.24
N SER A 107 -34.15 0.22 3.02
CA SER A 107 -33.51 -1.03 2.59
C SER A 107 -31.97 -0.88 2.54
N ALA A 108 -31.48 0.27 2.09
CA ALA A 108 -30.05 0.56 2.06
C ALA A 108 -29.44 0.63 3.47
N ILE A 109 -30.12 1.27 4.41
CA ILE A 109 -29.71 1.35 5.81
C ILE A 109 -29.72 -0.07 6.45
N ALA A 110 -30.74 -0.87 6.20
CA ALA A 110 -30.81 -2.25 6.69
C ALA A 110 -29.67 -3.10 6.12
N ALA A 111 -29.39 -2.98 4.83
CA ALA A 111 -28.27 -3.67 4.16
C ALA A 111 -26.90 -3.26 4.73
N PHE A 112 -26.69 -1.96 4.95
CA PHE A 112 -25.48 -1.44 5.61
C PHE A 112 -25.32 -2.01 7.02
N ASN A 113 -26.36 -1.99 7.86
CA ASN A 113 -26.29 -2.49 9.23
C ASN A 113 -25.99 -4.01 9.25
N MET A 114 -26.58 -4.77 8.33
CA MET A 114 -26.27 -6.19 8.16
C MET A 114 -24.81 -6.42 7.75
N ALA A 115 -24.30 -5.63 6.79
CA ALA A 115 -22.92 -5.71 6.35
C ALA A 115 -21.96 -5.35 7.48
N LEU A 116 -22.26 -4.31 8.26
CA LEU A 116 -21.48 -3.88 9.42
C LEU A 116 -21.43 -4.95 10.51
N LYS A 117 -22.58 -5.55 10.85
CA LYS A 117 -22.64 -6.65 11.82
C LYS A 117 -21.74 -7.81 11.39
N ARG A 118 -21.89 -8.27 10.15
CA ARG A 118 -21.07 -9.37 9.58
C ARG A 118 -19.59 -9.01 9.51
N LEU A 119 -19.25 -7.75 9.21
CA LEU A 119 -17.86 -7.28 9.21
C LEU A 119 -17.24 -7.39 10.61
N ARG A 120 -17.94 -6.95 11.65
CA ARG A 120 -17.50 -7.07 13.05
C ARG A 120 -17.30 -8.52 13.47
N GLU A 121 -18.23 -9.41 13.12
CA GLU A 121 -18.14 -10.85 13.37
C GLU A 121 -16.92 -11.46 12.67
N MET A 122 -16.68 -11.10 11.41
CA MET A 122 -15.57 -11.58 10.59
C MET A 122 -14.21 -11.13 11.15
N LEU A 123 -14.07 -9.85 11.53
CA LEU A 123 -12.86 -9.33 12.12
C LEU A 123 -12.62 -9.85 13.54
N GLY A 124 -13.68 -10.28 14.25
CA GLY A 124 -13.62 -10.87 15.60
C GLY A 124 -13.22 -9.89 16.70
N HIS A 125 -13.09 -8.62 16.38
CA HIS A 125 -12.79 -7.54 17.31
C HIS A 125 -13.84 -6.43 17.12
N PRO A 126 -14.89 -6.39 17.96
CA PRO A 126 -16.01 -5.44 17.80
C PRO A 126 -15.57 -3.99 17.72
N ASP A 127 -14.54 -3.63 18.50
CA ASP A 127 -13.97 -2.28 18.54
C ASP A 127 -13.05 -1.94 17.36
N ALA A 128 -12.76 -2.90 16.49
CA ALA A 128 -12.01 -2.63 15.26
C ALA A 128 -12.79 -1.72 14.31
N VAL A 129 -14.13 -1.70 14.45
CA VAL A 129 -15.04 -0.93 13.61
C VAL A 129 -16.00 -0.14 14.49
N LEU A 130 -15.85 1.18 14.47
CA LEU A 130 -16.67 2.11 15.24
C LEU A 130 -17.69 2.79 14.32
N LEU A 131 -18.92 2.89 14.78
CA LEU A 131 -19.96 3.69 14.15
C LEU A 131 -20.53 4.62 15.22
N SER A 132 -20.31 5.91 15.08
CA SER A 132 -20.81 6.96 15.94
C SER A 132 -21.31 8.12 15.10
N GLU A 133 -22.48 8.69 15.42
CA GLU A 133 -23.08 9.83 14.72
C GLU A 133 -23.14 9.66 13.19
N ARG A 134 -23.48 8.46 12.73
CA ARG A 134 -23.49 8.08 11.31
C ARG A 134 -22.15 8.23 10.60
N LYS A 135 -21.04 8.19 11.35
CA LYS A 135 -19.67 8.18 10.85
C LYS A 135 -19.01 6.86 11.16
N PHE A 136 -18.45 6.24 10.15
CA PHE A 136 -17.74 4.98 10.24
C PHE A 136 -16.23 5.24 10.42
N THR A 137 -15.63 4.60 11.39
CA THR A 137 -14.18 4.71 11.65
C THR A 137 -13.59 3.32 11.88
N LEU A 138 -12.48 3.00 11.20
CA LEU A 138 -11.63 1.88 11.56
C LEU A 138 -10.71 2.29 12.70
N ASN A 139 -10.63 1.48 13.75
CA ASN A 139 -9.80 1.76 14.91
C ASN A 139 -8.31 1.54 14.60
N PHE A 140 -7.57 2.63 14.49
CA PHE A 140 -6.13 2.64 14.17
C PHE A 140 -5.23 2.01 15.24
N GLN A 141 -5.76 1.74 16.42
CA GLN A 141 -5.03 1.00 17.47
C GLN A 141 -5.18 -0.52 17.31
N LEU A 142 -6.21 -0.97 16.60
CA LEU A 142 -6.50 -2.39 16.38
C LEU A 142 -6.28 -2.82 14.92
N CYS A 143 -6.32 -1.87 13.99
CA CYS A 143 -6.22 -2.12 12.56
C CYS A 143 -4.94 -1.52 11.97
N TRP A 144 -4.13 -2.34 11.35
CA TRP A 144 -3.05 -1.92 10.47
C TRP A 144 -3.50 -2.05 9.01
N VAL A 145 -3.25 -1.02 8.21
CA VAL A 145 -3.59 -1.01 6.79
C VAL A 145 -2.39 -0.48 6.01
N ASP A 146 -1.94 -1.24 5.03
CA ASP A 146 -0.73 -0.92 4.23
C ASP A 146 -0.81 0.44 3.55
N VAL A 147 -1.95 0.82 2.98
CA VAL A 147 -2.13 2.12 2.33
C VAL A 147 -1.98 3.30 3.29
N TRP A 148 -2.37 3.19 4.56
CA TRP A 148 -2.18 4.27 5.53
C TRP A 148 -0.72 4.45 5.94
N VAL A 149 0.01 3.32 6.00
CA VAL A 149 1.45 3.34 6.25
C VAL A 149 2.18 3.96 5.07
N PHE A 150 1.79 3.58 3.85
CA PHE A 150 2.30 4.13 2.61
C PHE A 150 2.10 5.65 2.51
N GLU A 151 0.87 6.15 2.69
CA GLU A 151 0.55 7.58 2.64
C GLU A 151 1.34 8.39 3.67
N ARG A 152 1.53 7.83 4.86
CA ARG A 152 2.34 8.46 5.90
C ARG A 152 3.83 8.45 5.54
N ALA A 153 4.34 7.34 5.00
CA ALA A 153 5.74 7.24 4.60
C ALA A 153 6.09 8.24 3.48
N ILE A 154 5.19 8.45 2.53
CA ILE A 154 5.37 9.46 1.46
C ILE A 154 5.39 10.88 2.03
N SER A 155 4.55 11.19 3.03
CA SER A 155 4.51 12.54 3.63
C SER A 155 5.70 12.85 4.54
N HIS A 156 6.52 11.86 4.90
CA HIS A 156 7.71 12.02 5.73
C HIS A 156 8.99 11.87 4.91
N THR A 157 9.79 12.93 4.82
CA THR A 157 11.04 13.02 4.04
C THR A 157 12.24 12.31 4.72
N GLN A 158 12.03 11.19 5.42
CA GLN A 158 13.15 10.48 6.05
C GLN A 158 13.71 9.38 5.14
N PRO A 159 15.02 9.17 5.07
CA PRO A 159 15.63 8.12 4.22
C PRO A 159 15.09 6.72 4.47
N THR A 160 14.74 6.40 5.72
CA THR A 160 14.12 5.12 6.10
C THR A 160 12.71 4.93 5.55
N ALA A 161 12.00 6.03 5.22
CA ALA A 161 10.68 5.97 4.64
C ALA A 161 10.71 5.53 3.16
N ALA A 162 11.79 5.80 2.44
CA ALA A 162 11.92 5.47 1.03
C ALA A 162 11.80 3.96 0.78
N ASP A 163 12.59 3.15 1.47
CA ASP A 163 12.53 1.69 1.34
C ASP A 163 11.18 1.10 1.80
N LEU A 164 10.55 1.72 2.80
CA LEU A 164 9.24 1.31 3.29
C LEU A 164 8.16 1.48 2.20
N VAL A 165 8.17 2.60 1.46
CA VAL A 165 7.25 2.83 0.33
C VAL A 165 7.37 1.74 -0.72
N LEU A 166 8.60 1.39 -1.13
CA LEU A 166 8.85 0.30 -2.07
C LEU A 166 8.47 -1.08 -1.53
N SER A 167 8.57 -1.29 -0.22
CA SER A 167 8.22 -2.57 0.40
C SER A 167 6.71 -2.77 0.55
N LEU A 168 5.93 -1.68 0.61
CA LEU A 168 4.47 -1.72 0.75
C LEU A 168 3.75 -1.82 -0.59
N TYR A 169 4.25 -1.12 -1.63
CA TYR A 169 3.57 -1.03 -2.91
C TYR A 169 3.82 -2.26 -3.77
N HIS A 170 2.93 -3.25 -3.73
CA HIS A 170 3.03 -4.50 -4.49
C HIS A 170 2.21 -4.50 -5.80
N GLY A 171 1.55 -3.39 -6.12
CA GLY A 171 0.69 -3.23 -7.28
C GLY A 171 -0.44 -2.24 -7.03
N PRO A 172 -1.40 -2.09 -7.95
CA PRO A 172 -2.51 -1.15 -7.84
C PRO A 172 -3.35 -1.38 -6.57
N PHE A 173 -3.90 -0.31 -6.01
CA PHE A 173 -4.82 -0.39 -4.88
C PHE A 173 -6.01 -1.31 -5.21
N LEU A 174 -6.23 -2.33 -4.36
CA LEU A 174 -7.22 -3.39 -4.49
C LEU A 174 -7.06 -4.27 -5.75
N GLY A 175 -5.89 -4.29 -6.40
CA GLY A 175 -5.65 -5.11 -7.59
C GLY A 175 -6.67 -4.82 -8.70
N ASP A 176 -7.32 -5.86 -9.21
CA ASP A 176 -8.27 -5.80 -10.33
C ASP A 176 -9.70 -5.37 -9.92
N ASN A 177 -9.86 -4.68 -8.79
CA ASN A 177 -11.16 -4.18 -8.36
C ASN A 177 -11.65 -3.04 -9.28
N GLU A 178 -12.74 -3.27 -10.03
CA GLU A 178 -13.27 -2.33 -11.03
C GLU A 178 -14.35 -1.38 -10.48
N GLN A 179 -14.53 -1.33 -9.15
CA GLN A 179 -15.53 -0.46 -8.54
C GLN A 179 -15.21 1.01 -8.78
N ALA A 180 -16.18 1.81 -9.26
CA ALA A 180 -15.98 3.21 -9.62
C ALA A 180 -15.36 4.05 -8.49
N TRP A 181 -15.76 3.81 -7.23
CA TRP A 181 -15.19 4.49 -6.06
C TRP A 181 -13.70 4.18 -5.80
N SER A 182 -13.15 3.12 -6.39
CA SER A 182 -11.74 2.74 -6.22
C SER A 182 -10.80 3.38 -7.25
N ILE A 183 -11.31 3.93 -8.34
CA ILE A 183 -10.52 4.42 -9.47
C ILE A 183 -9.65 5.62 -9.04
N SER A 184 -10.27 6.68 -8.53
CA SER A 184 -9.55 7.91 -8.17
C SER A 184 -8.46 7.70 -7.12
N ILE A 185 -8.71 6.86 -6.12
CA ILE A 185 -7.70 6.55 -5.11
C ILE A 185 -6.57 5.69 -5.69
N ARG A 186 -6.88 4.76 -6.57
CA ARG A 186 -5.87 3.93 -7.26
C ARG A 186 -4.93 4.79 -8.07
N GLU A 187 -5.46 5.71 -8.88
CA GLU A 187 -4.68 6.63 -9.70
C GLU A 187 -3.82 7.55 -8.84
N ARG A 188 -4.38 8.12 -7.78
CA ARG A 188 -3.65 8.98 -6.85
C ARG A 188 -2.49 8.25 -6.17
N LEU A 189 -2.73 7.06 -5.63
CA LEU A 189 -1.69 6.27 -4.97
C LEU A 189 -0.61 5.81 -5.94
N HIS A 190 -0.99 5.47 -7.18
CA HIS A 190 -0.06 5.16 -8.24
C HIS A 190 0.82 6.36 -8.59
N ALA A 191 0.22 7.52 -8.82
CA ALA A 191 0.96 8.76 -9.10
C ALA A 191 1.94 9.10 -7.97
N SER A 192 1.50 9.00 -6.71
CA SER A 192 2.35 9.23 -5.55
C SER A 192 3.51 8.23 -5.45
N PHE A 193 3.29 6.97 -5.80
CA PHE A 193 4.35 5.96 -5.88
C PHE A 193 5.38 6.30 -6.95
N VAL A 194 4.93 6.64 -8.16
CA VAL A 194 5.80 7.00 -9.29
C VAL A 194 6.64 8.23 -8.96
N GLU A 195 6.01 9.28 -8.42
CA GLU A 195 6.70 10.50 -8.00
C GLU A 195 7.77 10.20 -6.94
N HIS A 196 7.43 9.42 -5.91
CA HIS A 196 8.37 9.06 -4.85
C HIS A 196 9.60 8.31 -5.40
N VAL A 197 9.39 7.32 -6.29
CA VAL A 197 10.50 6.58 -6.92
C VAL A 197 11.38 7.52 -7.74
N GLN A 198 10.79 8.48 -8.45
CA GLN A 198 11.54 9.47 -9.23
C GLN A 198 12.36 10.44 -8.37
N VAL A 199 11.77 10.94 -7.28
CA VAL A 199 12.45 11.89 -6.38
C VAL A 199 13.68 11.23 -5.76
N VAL A 200 13.50 10.08 -5.11
CA VAL A 200 14.62 9.36 -4.47
C VAL A 200 15.66 8.90 -5.49
N GLY A 201 15.22 8.40 -6.65
CA GLY A 201 16.13 8.00 -7.71
C GLY A 201 17.02 9.16 -8.21
N LYS A 202 16.43 10.35 -8.40
CA LYS A 202 17.19 11.57 -8.81
C LYS A 202 18.15 12.03 -7.71
N GLU A 203 17.81 11.91 -6.44
CA GLU A 203 18.71 12.22 -5.32
C GLU A 203 19.94 11.30 -5.33
N LEU A 204 19.72 9.99 -5.54
CA LEU A 204 20.81 9.01 -5.68
C LEU A 204 21.70 9.30 -6.90
N GLU A 205 21.11 9.67 -8.03
CA GLU A 205 21.87 10.09 -9.23
C GLU A 205 22.69 11.37 -8.96
N ALA A 206 22.09 12.37 -8.33
CA ALA A 206 22.76 13.63 -7.99
C ALA A 206 23.94 13.42 -7.02
N SER A 207 23.88 12.42 -6.15
CA SER A 207 24.99 12.01 -5.29
C SER A 207 26.06 11.16 -6.00
N GLY A 208 25.84 10.80 -7.28
CA GLY A 208 26.73 9.92 -8.05
C GLY A 208 26.61 8.44 -7.70
N ASP A 209 25.64 8.05 -6.85
CA ASP A 209 25.45 6.63 -6.47
C ASP A 209 24.60 5.89 -7.52
N TRP A 210 25.17 5.79 -8.74
CA TRP A 210 24.51 5.19 -9.90
C TRP A 210 24.09 3.74 -9.67
N ALA A 211 24.83 2.99 -8.87
CA ALA A 211 24.52 1.60 -8.57
C ALA A 211 23.24 1.48 -7.71
N LYS A 212 23.12 2.31 -6.67
CA LYS A 212 21.89 2.35 -5.87
C LYS A 212 20.72 2.91 -6.67
N ALA A 213 20.93 3.96 -7.48
CA ALA A 213 19.89 4.51 -8.34
C ALA A 213 19.35 3.45 -9.33
N ALA A 214 20.23 2.68 -9.98
CA ALA A 214 19.83 1.59 -10.86
C ALA A 214 18.99 0.54 -10.11
N HIS A 215 19.46 0.09 -8.95
CA HIS A 215 18.73 -0.86 -8.13
C HIS A 215 17.36 -0.30 -7.67
N TRP A 216 17.30 0.98 -7.35
CA TRP A 216 16.08 1.67 -6.95
C TRP A 216 15.03 1.66 -8.06
N TYR A 217 15.39 2.08 -9.28
CA TYR A 217 14.48 2.04 -10.42
C TYR A 217 14.05 0.61 -10.81
N GLN A 218 14.96 -0.37 -10.71
CA GLN A 218 14.60 -1.78 -10.91
C GLN A 218 13.54 -2.26 -9.90
N ARG A 219 13.65 -1.87 -8.63
CA ARG A 219 12.63 -2.18 -7.61
C ARG A 219 11.31 -1.49 -7.93
N GLY A 220 11.34 -0.22 -8.40
CA GLY A 220 10.16 0.52 -8.83
C GLY A 220 9.40 -0.15 -9.99
N LEU A 221 10.12 -0.82 -10.89
CA LEU A 221 9.54 -1.56 -12.02
C LEU A 221 8.90 -2.91 -11.65
N ARG A 222 9.13 -3.44 -10.44
CA ARG A 222 8.55 -4.75 -10.05
C ARG A 222 7.04 -4.72 -9.90
N PRO A 223 6.44 -3.75 -9.18
CA PRO A 223 4.98 -3.69 -8.99
C PRO A 223 4.26 -3.09 -10.20
N ASN A 224 4.95 -2.34 -11.05
CA ASN A 224 4.40 -1.75 -12.27
C ASN A 224 5.49 -1.53 -13.31
N ASP A 225 5.57 -2.44 -14.28
CA ASP A 225 6.56 -2.40 -15.35
C ASP A 225 6.12 -1.55 -16.56
N LEU A 226 4.98 -0.86 -16.49
CA LEU A 226 4.50 0.05 -17.52
C LEU A 226 5.03 1.49 -17.38
N VAL A 227 5.76 1.81 -16.30
CA VAL A 227 6.32 3.16 -16.07
C VAL A 227 7.57 3.37 -16.92
N GLU A 228 7.40 3.85 -18.15
CA GLU A 228 8.45 4.05 -19.14
C GLU A 228 9.61 4.92 -18.62
N GLN A 229 9.31 5.92 -17.80
CA GLN A 229 10.31 6.81 -17.20
C GLN A 229 11.32 6.07 -16.31
N PHE A 230 10.93 4.99 -15.65
CA PHE A 230 11.87 4.20 -14.85
C PHE A 230 12.87 3.45 -15.71
N TYR A 231 12.47 2.97 -16.90
CA TYR A 231 13.39 2.39 -17.87
C TYR A 231 14.38 3.42 -18.39
N GLN A 232 13.91 4.64 -18.68
CA GLN A 232 14.78 5.74 -19.13
C GLN A 232 15.87 6.03 -18.10
N ARG A 233 15.49 6.21 -16.83
CA ARG A 233 16.45 6.51 -15.76
C ARG A 233 17.38 5.32 -15.47
N LEU A 234 16.87 4.09 -15.52
CA LEU A 234 17.66 2.89 -15.37
C LEU A 234 18.72 2.76 -16.46
N MET A 235 18.37 3.01 -17.74
CA MET A 235 19.34 3.04 -18.83
C MET A 235 20.43 4.08 -18.61
N VAL A 236 20.09 5.29 -18.13
CA VAL A 236 21.08 6.31 -17.78
C VAL A 236 22.04 5.83 -16.70
N CYS A 237 21.52 5.25 -15.63
CA CYS A 237 22.35 4.72 -14.54
C CYS A 237 23.29 3.61 -15.02
N GLN A 238 22.78 2.67 -15.81
CA GLN A 238 23.56 1.58 -16.39
C GLN A 238 24.65 2.09 -17.35
N TYR A 239 24.36 3.11 -18.13
CA TYR A 239 25.34 3.77 -18.98
C TYR A 239 26.49 4.42 -18.18
N GLN A 240 26.15 5.14 -17.09
CA GLN A 240 27.16 5.76 -16.20
C GLN A 240 28.03 4.71 -15.52
N LEU A 241 27.51 3.52 -15.29
CA LEU A 241 28.27 2.37 -14.75
C LEU A 241 29.09 1.61 -15.82
N GLY A 242 28.97 1.98 -17.10
CA GLY A 242 29.64 1.27 -18.20
C GLY A 242 28.98 -0.05 -18.63
N HIS A 243 27.76 -0.33 -18.13
CA HIS A 243 27.05 -1.60 -18.34
C HIS A 243 26.25 -1.60 -19.65
N ARG A 244 26.92 -1.48 -20.79
CA ARG A 244 26.29 -1.34 -22.14
C ARG A 244 25.33 -2.49 -22.48
N ALA A 245 25.65 -3.73 -22.13
CA ALA A 245 24.77 -4.87 -22.39
C ALA A 245 23.46 -4.78 -21.62
N GLU A 246 23.48 -4.26 -20.39
CA GLU A 246 22.30 -4.06 -19.56
C GLU A 246 21.42 -2.92 -20.11
N VAL A 247 22.02 -1.85 -20.66
CA VAL A 247 21.27 -0.78 -21.34
C VAL A 247 20.41 -1.36 -22.48
N LEU A 248 21.02 -2.19 -23.35
CA LEU A 248 20.30 -2.84 -24.43
C LEU A 248 19.17 -3.74 -23.89
N ALA A 249 19.46 -4.57 -22.91
CA ALA A 249 18.46 -5.46 -22.31
C ALA A 249 17.28 -4.69 -21.67
N THR A 250 17.58 -3.58 -20.99
CA THR A 250 16.58 -2.70 -20.38
C THR A 250 15.68 -2.05 -21.45
N TYR A 251 16.27 -1.55 -22.54
CA TYR A 251 15.50 -1.00 -23.66
C TYR A 251 14.58 -2.05 -24.30
N GLN A 252 15.12 -3.26 -24.59
CA GLN A 252 14.33 -4.35 -25.18
C GLN A 252 13.19 -4.79 -24.27
N ARG A 253 13.41 -4.82 -22.95
CA ARG A 253 12.36 -5.10 -21.97
C ARG A 253 11.27 -4.03 -22.01
N CYS A 254 11.63 -2.74 -22.00
CA CYS A 254 10.70 -1.63 -22.11
C CYS A 254 9.83 -1.76 -23.37
N LYS A 255 10.45 -1.95 -24.52
CA LYS A 255 9.77 -2.12 -25.81
C LYS A 255 8.80 -3.29 -25.79
N LYS A 256 9.22 -4.45 -25.27
CA LYS A 256 8.41 -5.66 -25.18
C LYS A 256 7.19 -5.45 -24.28
N VAL A 257 7.38 -4.86 -23.11
CA VAL A 257 6.31 -4.63 -22.12
C VAL A 257 5.26 -3.67 -22.67
N LEU A 258 5.67 -2.54 -23.25
CA LEU A 258 4.75 -1.57 -23.86
C LEU A 258 3.99 -2.17 -25.04
N GLN A 259 4.67 -2.99 -25.87
CA GLN A 259 4.01 -3.66 -27.01
C GLN A 259 2.98 -4.69 -26.55
N ILE A 260 3.29 -5.50 -25.52
CA ILE A 260 2.38 -6.56 -25.05
C ILE A 260 1.15 -5.98 -24.35
N HIS A 261 1.33 -5.03 -23.44
CA HIS A 261 0.26 -4.55 -22.58
C HIS A 261 -0.53 -3.37 -23.14
N LEU A 262 0.12 -2.50 -23.91
CA LEU A 262 -0.49 -1.26 -24.44
C LEU A 262 -0.54 -1.21 -25.97
N GLN A 263 0.10 -2.14 -26.67
CA GLN A 263 0.20 -2.19 -28.13
C GLN A 263 0.83 -0.92 -28.75
N ILE A 264 1.74 -0.27 -28.01
CA ILE A 264 2.45 0.92 -28.44
C ILE A 264 3.97 0.69 -28.49
N ALA A 265 4.67 1.52 -29.27
CA ALA A 265 6.12 1.62 -29.24
C ALA A 265 6.59 2.52 -28.07
N PRO A 266 7.86 2.43 -27.65
CA PRO A 266 8.44 3.40 -26.73
C PRO A 266 8.32 4.84 -27.25
N SER A 267 8.25 5.81 -26.34
CA SER A 267 8.15 7.22 -26.70
C SER A 267 9.39 7.70 -27.47
N ALA A 268 9.21 8.79 -28.22
CA ALA A 268 10.34 9.42 -28.96
C ALA A 268 11.50 9.81 -28.03
N THR A 269 11.19 10.13 -26.75
CA THR A 269 12.20 10.42 -25.72
C THR A 269 13.04 9.18 -25.39
N THR A 270 12.42 8.05 -25.20
CA THR A 270 13.11 6.76 -24.93
C THR A 270 13.94 6.32 -26.11
N GLU A 271 13.41 6.43 -27.32
CA GLU A 271 14.13 6.11 -28.55
C GLU A 271 15.38 7.01 -28.74
N LYS A 272 15.23 8.31 -28.53
CA LYS A 272 16.35 9.27 -28.62
C LYS A 272 17.41 8.98 -27.57
N LEU A 273 16.97 8.75 -26.31
CA LEU A 273 17.88 8.41 -25.21
C LEU A 273 18.69 7.15 -25.54
N TYR A 274 18.00 6.08 -25.96
CA TYR A 274 18.68 4.83 -26.32
C TYR A 274 19.72 5.02 -27.43
N ARG A 275 19.37 5.74 -28.52
CA ARG A 275 20.32 6.03 -29.62
C ARG A 275 21.56 6.80 -29.13
N THR A 276 21.34 7.79 -28.25
CA THR A 276 22.44 8.62 -27.72
C THR A 276 23.42 7.83 -26.85
N ILE A 277 22.94 6.89 -26.03
CA ILE A 277 23.80 6.12 -25.12
C ILE A 277 24.32 4.82 -25.74
N SER A 278 23.79 4.40 -26.88
CA SER A 278 24.23 3.19 -27.62
C SER A 278 25.27 3.50 -28.70
N ALA A 279 25.41 4.77 -29.08
CA ALA A 279 26.42 5.24 -30.00
C ALA A 279 27.80 5.26 -29.33
#